data_5f352d25706eb2fe0b53b5c5b61cc5b7
#
_entry.id   5f352d25706eb2fe0b53b5c5b61cc5b7
#
_cell.length_a   1.000
_cell.length_b   1.000
_cell.length_c   1.000
_cell.angle_alpha   90.00
_cell.angle_beta   90.00
_cell.angle_gamma   90.00
#
_symmetry.space_group_name_H-M   'P 1'
#
loop_
_entity.id
_entity.type
_entity.pdbx_description
1 polymer ?
#
loop_
_entity_poly.entity_id
_entity_poly.type
_entity_poly.pdbx_seq_one_letter_code
_entity_poly.pdbx_strand_id
1 'polypeptide(L)'
;AAHFHVDMSDESINTAMQKWNAFVNVIQTIGELRKKRYPPITGTEFHQLVMASLASPKDLILPYSLDFQKELEGRQGIQNCRARLMVVGGHLHDPEFIRMIESQGALVVADRFCTGTIPGFHPIEPIGGNPYKTMAEYTFARTLCPRMMEEFDRRLNTIVDTVKEYRVDGVVLEIIKFCDLWGVDSMPLVTALRERGIPVLKLEREYRLCAEGQLRTRVQAFIESMGK
;
A
#
# COMPACT_ATOMS: atom_id res chain seq x y z
N ALA A 1 -9.66 8.54 28.01
CA ALA A 1 -10.50 7.59 28.76
C ALA A 1 -11.81 8.24 29.19
N ALA A 2 -11.79 9.18 30.15
CA ALA A 2 -13.03 9.76 30.72
C ALA A 2 -13.97 10.38 29.65
N HIS A 3 -13.43 11.11 28.68
CA HIS A 3 -14.25 11.79 27.66
C HIS A 3 -14.98 10.80 26.71
N PHE A 4 -14.35 9.69 26.38
CA PHE A 4 -14.92 8.69 25.44
C PHE A 4 -15.51 7.48 26.15
N HIS A 5 -15.52 7.47 27.50
CA HIS A 5 -15.99 6.35 28.32
C HIS A 5 -15.40 4.99 27.93
N VAL A 6 -14.08 4.97 27.57
CA VAL A 6 -13.36 3.75 27.20
C VAL A 6 -12.42 3.31 28.32
N ASP A 7 -12.29 1.99 28.45
CA ASP A 7 -11.30 1.38 29.33
C ASP A 7 -9.91 1.49 28.69
N MET A 8 -8.98 2.11 29.41
CA MET A 8 -7.59 2.29 29.02
C MET A 8 -6.63 1.53 29.94
N SER A 9 -7.12 0.46 30.61
CA SER A 9 -6.26 -0.43 31.37
C SER A 9 -5.25 -1.12 30.47
N ASP A 10 -4.11 -1.55 31.04
CA ASP A 10 -3.09 -2.30 30.34
C ASP A 10 -3.66 -3.58 29.69
N GLU A 11 -4.62 -4.23 30.37
CA GLU A 11 -5.30 -5.41 29.86
C GLU A 11 -6.14 -5.10 28.62
N SER A 12 -6.90 -4.00 28.63
CA SER A 12 -7.71 -3.56 27.51
C SER A 12 -6.86 -3.22 26.29
N ILE A 13 -5.75 -2.50 26.49
CA ILE A 13 -4.82 -2.13 25.42
C ILE A 13 -4.13 -3.39 24.84
N ASN A 14 -3.68 -4.29 25.69
CA ASN A 14 -3.07 -5.55 25.25
C ASN A 14 -4.05 -6.40 24.42
N THR A 15 -5.31 -6.48 24.86
CA THR A 15 -6.37 -7.15 24.11
C THR A 15 -6.60 -6.53 22.74
N ALA A 16 -6.60 -5.20 22.66
CA ALA A 16 -6.72 -4.48 21.39
C ALA A 16 -5.53 -4.74 20.46
N MET A 17 -4.31 -4.78 20.99
CA MET A 17 -3.10 -5.14 20.22
C MET A 17 -3.17 -6.59 19.69
N GLN A 18 -3.65 -7.53 20.48
CA GLN A 18 -3.84 -8.90 20.03
C GLN A 18 -4.85 -9.03 18.87
N LYS A 19 -5.99 -8.33 18.97
CA LYS A 19 -6.98 -8.25 17.88
C LYS A 19 -6.38 -7.63 16.61
N TRP A 20 -5.61 -6.57 16.77
CA TRP A 20 -4.88 -5.94 15.69
C TRP A 20 -3.90 -6.91 15.04
N ASN A 21 -3.09 -7.60 15.83
CA ASN A 21 -2.09 -8.55 15.34
C ASN A 21 -2.72 -9.72 14.58
N ALA A 22 -3.80 -10.28 15.09
CA ALA A 22 -4.55 -11.34 14.41
C ALA A 22 -4.99 -10.90 13.01
N PHE A 23 -5.54 -9.70 12.89
CA PHE A 23 -5.95 -9.14 11.61
C PHE A 23 -4.77 -8.85 10.69
N VAL A 24 -3.73 -8.20 11.21
CA VAL A 24 -2.55 -7.79 10.43
C VAL A 24 -1.82 -8.99 9.83
N ASN A 25 -1.69 -10.08 10.57
CA ASN A 25 -1.06 -11.30 10.07
C ASN A 25 -1.78 -11.83 8.82
N VAL A 26 -3.10 -11.78 8.78
CA VAL A 26 -3.88 -12.20 7.59
C VAL A 26 -3.61 -11.25 6.42
N ILE A 27 -3.64 -9.94 6.64
CA ILE A 27 -3.38 -8.95 5.58
C ILE A 27 -1.96 -9.07 5.05
N GLN A 28 -0.97 -9.29 5.92
CA GLN A 28 0.41 -9.54 5.49
C GLN A 28 0.50 -10.79 4.63
N THR A 29 -0.10 -11.90 5.08
CA THR A 29 -0.08 -13.17 4.33
C THR A 29 -0.69 -12.98 2.94
N ILE A 30 -1.82 -12.28 2.83
CA ILE A 30 -2.42 -11.96 1.53
C ILE A 30 -1.50 -11.05 0.71
N GLY A 31 -0.88 -10.05 1.34
CA GLY A 31 0.08 -9.14 0.71
C GLY A 31 1.29 -9.87 0.12
N GLU A 32 1.83 -10.88 0.84
CA GLU A 32 2.96 -11.70 0.41
C GLU A 32 2.65 -12.51 -0.87
N LEU A 33 1.38 -12.85 -1.11
CA LEU A 33 0.98 -13.54 -2.33
C LEU A 33 1.28 -12.72 -3.60
N ARG A 34 1.34 -11.39 -3.49
CA ARG A 34 1.68 -10.49 -4.61
C ARG A 34 3.15 -10.60 -5.03
N LYS A 35 4.03 -11.16 -4.17
CA LYS A 35 5.44 -11.43 -4.49
C LYS A 35 5.61 -12.67 -5.38
N LYS A 36 4.62 -13.54 -5.48
CA LYS A 36 4.69 -14.73 -6.34
C LYS A 36 4.95 -14.32 -7.80
N ARG A 37 5.57 -15.20 -8.57
CA ARG A 37 5.76 -15.00 -10.02
C ARG A 37 4.40 -14.78 -10.70
N TYR A 38 3.41 -15.52 -10.31
CA TYR A 38 2.02 -15.45 -10.75
C TYR A 38 1.12 -15.23 -9.53
N PRO A 39 0.87 -13.97 -9.13
CA PRO A 39 0.02 -13.68 -7.99
C PRO A 39 -1.42 -14.15 -8.22
N PRO A 40 -2.09 -14.72 -7.21
CA PRO A 40 -3.50 -15.11 -7.32
C PRO A 40 -4.47 -13.94 -7.07
N ILE A 41 -3.95 -12.75 -6.83
CA ILE A 41 -4.69 -11.55 -6.46
C ILE A 41 -4.25 -10.36 -7.30
N THR A 42 -5.20 -9.54 -7.73
CA THR A 42 -4.94 -8.26 -8.40
C THR A 42 -4.63 -7.16 -7.38
N GLY A 43 -3.98 -6.09 -7.83
CA GLY A 43 -3.80 -4.89 -7.02
C GLY A 43 -5.13 -4.24 -6.62
N THR A 44 -6.12 -4.29 -7.51
CA THR A 44 -7.48 -3.80 -7.25
C THR A 44 -8.13 -4.56 -6.10
N GLU A 45 -8.12 -5.89 -6.10
CA GLU A 45 -8.68 -6.71 -5.02
C GLU A 45 -7.97 -6.46 -3.69
N PHE A 46 -6.63 -6.38 -3.72
CA PHE A 46 -5.87 -6.08 -2.51
C PHE A 46 -6.20 -4.70 -1.96
N HIS A 47 -6.30 -3.70 -2.82
CA HIS A 47 -6.67 -2.34 -2.40
C HIS A 47 -8.09 -2.29 -1.82
N GLN A 48 -9.06 -2.98 -2.42
CA GLN A 48 -10.42 -3.11 -1.88
C GLN A 48 -10.42 -3.73 -0.49
N LEU A 49 -9.63 -4.80 -0.26
CA LEU A 49 -9.48 -5.41 1.05
C LEU A 49 -8.90 -4.41 2.07
N VAL A 50 -7.86 -3.68 1.69
CA VAL A 50 -7.26 -2.64 2.56
C VAL A 50 -8.27 -1.56 2.90
N MET A 51 -9.02 -1.05 1.91
CA MET A 51 -10.04 -0.03 2.13
C MET A 51 -11.16 -0.52 3.04
N ALA A 52 -11.68 -1.73 2.81
CA ALA A 52 -12.67 -2.36 3.69
C ALA A 52 -12.14 -2.50 5.12
N SER A 53 -10.86 -2.85 5.25
CA SER A 53 -10.21 -3.01 6.56
C SER A 53 -10.03 -1.69 7.32
N LEU A 54 -9.80 -0.59 6.61
CA LEU A 54 -9.68 0.73 7.23
C LEU A 54 -11.04 1.27 7.70
N ALA A 55 -12.10 0.88 7.01
CA ALA A 55 -13.48 1.32 7.29
C ALA A 55 -14.23 0.43 8.30
N SER A 56 -13.64 -0.70 8.74
CA SER A 56 -14.34 -1.69 9.57
C SER A 56 -13.61 -2.01 10.87
N PRO A 57 -14.33 -2.33 11.96
CA PRO A 57 -13.74 -2.95 13.14
C PRO A 57 -13.01 -4.24 12.77
N LYS A 58 -11.87 -4.52 13.42
CA LYS A 58 -10.98 -5.62 13.04
C LYS A 58 -11.57 -6.99 13.30
N ASP A 59 -12.37 -7.13 14.34
CA ASP A 59 -13.11 -8.35 14.68
C ASP A 59 -14.25 -8.64 13.68
N LEU A 60 -14.84 -7.60 13.08
CA LEU A 60 -15.85 -7.76 12.04
C LEU A 60 -15.22 -8.21 10.69
N ILE A 61 -14.11 -7.59 10.27
CA ILE A 61 -13.52 -7.86 8.94
C ILE A 61 -12.63 -9.12 8.93
N LEU A 62 -12.11 -9.55 10.07
CA LEU A 62 -11.17 -10.67 10.16
C LEU A 62 -11.72 -11.99 9.59
N PRO A 63 -12.95 -12.44 9.90
CA PRO A 63 -13.49 -13.67 9.32
C PRO A 63 -13.54 -13.65 7.79
N TYR A 64 -13.99 -12.53 7.20
CA TYR A 64 -14.04 -12.37 5.75
C TYR A 64 -12.64 -12.34 5.12
N SER A 65 -11.66 -11.75 5.81
CA SER A 65 -10.27 -11.73 5.35
C SER A 65 -9.65 -13.13 5.36
N LEU A 66 -9.97 -13.95 6.36
CA LEU A 66 -9.54 -15.36 6.44
C LEU A 66 -10.17 -16.20 5.34
N ASP A 67 -11.45 -16.03 5.07
CA ASP A 67 -12.13 -16.76 3.99
C ASP A 67 -11.58 -16.35 2.62
N PHE A 68 -11.31 -15.06 2.42
CA PHE A 68 -10.66 -14.57 1.21
C PHE A 68 -9.23 -15.13 1.05
N GLN A 69 -8.46 -15.19 2.13
CA GLN A 69 -7.13 -15.83 2.11
C GLN A 69 -7.21 -17.28 1.63
N LYS A 70 -8.14 -18.09 2.17
CA LYS A 70 -8.35 -19.48 1.75
C LYS A 70 -8.74 -19.59 0.28
N GLU A 71 -9.61 -18.70 -0.19
CA GLU A 71 -10.00 -18.65 -1.60
C GLU A 71 -8.78 -18.39 -2.50
N LEU A 72 -7.92 -17.44 -2.10
CA LEU A 72 -6.69 -17.11 -2.85
C LEU A 72 -5.69 -18.28 -2.91
N GLU A 73 -5.64 -19.13 -1.89
CA GLU A 73 -4.80 -20.33 -1.88
C GLU A 73 -5.21 -21.33 -2.98
N GLY A 74 -6.50 -21.40 -3.31
CA GLY A 74 -7.04 -22.25 -4.37
C GLY A 74 -7.04 -21.64 -5.77
N ARG A 75 -6.77 -20.34 -5.90
CA ARG A 75 -6.79 -19.64 -7.19
C ARG A 75 -5.55 -19.90 -8.03
N GLN A 76 -5.74 -20.02 -9.34
CA GLN A 76 -4.63 -19.97 -10.28
C GLN A 76 -4.01 -18.58 -10.30
N GLY A 77 -2.68 -18.52 -10.37
CA GLY A 77 -1.97 -17.25 -10.47
C GLY A 77 -2.18 -16.57 -11.84
N ILE A 78 -2.20 -15.25 -11.83
CA ILE A 78 -2.37 -14.39 -13.01
C ILE A 78 -1.11 -14.48 -13.88
N GLN A 79 -1.23 -15.04 -15.08
CA GLN A 79 -0.10 -15.32 -15.98
C GLN A 79 0.08 -14.23 -17.05
N ASN A 80 -1.00 -13.58 -17.46
CA ASN A 80 -1.03 -12.71 -18.65
C ASN A 80 -0.97 -11.22 -18.26
N CYS A 81 0.08 -10.81 -17.51
CA CYS A 81 0.35 -9.40 -17.32
C CYS A 81 1.57 -8.97 -18.13
N ARG A 82 1.47 -7.80 -18.78
CA ARG A 82 2.54 -7.18 -19.57
C ARG A 82 3.63 -6.60 -18.67
N ALA A 83 3.24 -6.03 -17.53
CA ALA A 83 4.17 -5.40 -16.60
C ALA A 83 3.68 -5.56 -15.16
N ARG A 84 4.62 -5.67 -14.24
CA ARG A 84 4.39 -5.64 -12.79
C ARG A 84 4.67 -4.22 -12.30
N LEU A 85 3.66 -3.54 -11.79
CA LEU A 85 3.77 -2.15 -11.39
C LEU A 85 3.62 -1.99 -9.87
N MET A 86 4.27 -0.95 -9.36
CA MET A 86 4.08 -0.44 -8.00
C MET A 86 3.41 0.94 -8.10
N VAL A 87 2.42 1.20 -7.26
CA VAL A 87 1.80 2.52 -7.13
C VAL A 87 2.28 3.19 -5.85
N VAL A 88 2.82 4.40 -5.98
CA VAL A 88 3.30 5.22 -4.86
C VAL A 88 2.59 6.56 -4.91
N GLY A 89 2.22 7.13 -3.77
CA GLY A 89 1.61 8.45 -3.79
C GLY A 89 0.76 8.81 -2.59
N GLY A 90 -0.18 9.70 -2.80
CA GLY A 90 -1.01 10.29 -1.78
C GLY A 90 -2.16 9.41 -1.30
N HIS A 91 -3.27 10.07 -1.02
CA HIS A 91 -4.48 9.38 -0.60
C HIS A 91 -5.22 8.79 -1.80
N LEU A 92 -5.40 7.49 -1.80
CA LEU A 92 -6.17 6.77 -2.83
C LEU A 92 -7.27 5.95 -2.16
N HIS A 93 -8.50 6.41 -2.24
CA HIS A 93 -9.67 5.73 -1.66
C HIS A 93 -10.47 4.95 -2.71
N ASP A 94 -10.28 5.29 -3.99
CA ASP A 94 -11.04 4.72 -5.10
C ASP A 94 -10.24 3.60 -5.78
N PRO A 95 -10.70 2.33 -5.70
CA PRO A 95 -10.06 1.20 -6.37
C PRO A 95 -10.04 1.32 -7.89
N GLU A 96 -10.90 2.16 -8.47
CA GLU A 96 -11.01 2.32 -9.93
C GLU A 96 -9.72 2.86 -10.56
N PHE A 97 -8.92 3.64 -9.81
CA PHE A 97 -7.62 4.08 -10.30
C PHE A 97 -6.65 2.91 -10.50
N ILE A 98 -6.61 1.96 -9.56
CA ILE A 98 -5.79 0.74 -9.71
C ILE A 98 -6.35 -0.12 -10.84
N ARG A 99 -7.66 -0.29 -10.91
CA ARG A 99 -8.33 -1.04 -11.98
C ARG A 99 -8.05 -0.43 -13.35
N MET A 100 -8.05 0.89 -13.47
CA MET A 100 -7.71 1.60 -14.70
C MET A 100 -6.28 1.27 -15.13
N ILE A 101 -5.31 1.23 -14.21
CA ILE A 101 -3.92 0.83 -14.51
C ILE A 101 -3.88 -0.63 -14.98
N GLU A 102 -4.53 -1.53 -14.27
CA GLU A 102 -4.54 -2.96 -14.58
C GLU A 102 -5.25 -3.27 -15.91
N SER A 103 -6.26 -2.47 -16.29
CA SER A 103 -6.95 -2.60 -17.58
C SER A 103 -6.05 -2.33 -18.79
N GLN A 104 -4.85 -1.74 -18.60
CA GLN A 104 -3.86 -1.57 -19.66
C GLN A 104 -2.92 -2.78 -19.79
N GLY A 105 -3.23 -3.89 -19.11
CA GLY A 105 -2.47 -5.14 -19.15
C GLY A 105 -1.36 -5.22 -18.10
N ALA A 106 -1.27 -4.28 -17.19
CA ALA A 106 -0.37 -4.37 -16.04
C ALA A 106 -1.00 -5.16 -14.88
N LEU A 107 -0.16 -5.54 -13.91
CA LEU A 107 -0.59 -6.04 -12.61
C LEU A 107 0.05 -5.17 -11.52
N VAL A 108 -0.74 -4.55 -10.66
CA VAL A 108 -0.24 -3.77 -9.52
C VAL A 108 0.09 -4.71 -8.37
N VAL A 109 1.36 -5.02 -8.23
CA VAL A 109 1.85 -6.01 -7.26
C VAL A 109 2.29 -5.40 -5.94
N ALA A 110 2.50 -4.10 -5.88
CA ALA A 110 2.91 -3.39 -4.68
C ALA A 110 2.31 -1.99 -4.64
N ASP A 111 2.21 -1.43 -3.46
CA ASP A 111 1.73 -0.08 -3.25
C ASP A 111 2.42 0.60 -2.06
N ARG A 112 2.51 1.93 -2.12
CA ARG A 112 2.92 2.80 -1.02
C ARG A 112 2.14 4.11 -1.10
N PHE A 113 0.91 4.13 -0.63
CA PHE A 113 0.10 5.35 -0.53
C PHE A 113 -0.61 5.44 0.84
N CYS A 114 -1.11 6.63 1.16
CA CYS A 114 -1.59 6.98 2.51
C CYS A 114 -2.69 6.06 3.04
N THR A 115 -3.57 5.56 2.16
CA THR A 115 -4.65 4.61 2.47
C THR A 115 -4.34 3.19 1.98
N GLY A 116 -3.10 2.92 1.66
CA GLY A 116 -2.58 1.61 1.28
C GLY A 116 -1.64 1.06 2.35
N THR A 117 -0.45 0.66 1.93
CA THR A 117 0.54 0.02 2.82
C THR A 117 1.43 1.00 3.60
N ILE A 118 1.35 2.35 3.37
CA ILE A 118 2.14 3.32 4.17
C ILE A 118 1.87 3.20 5.68
N PRO A 119 0.62 3.09 6.16
CA PRO A 119 0.39 2.92 7.60
C PRO A 119 1.07 1.68 8.19
N GLY A 120 1.45 0.74 7.34
CA GLY A 120 2.08 -0.51 7.72
C GLY A 120 1.09 -1.51 8.33
N PHE A 121 1.16 -2.72 7.85
CA PHE A 121 0.44 -3.85 8.41
C PHE A 121 1.48 -4.77 9.06
N HIS A 122 2.06 -4.34 10.19
CA HIS A 122 3.00 -5.12 10.96
C HIS A 122 2.42 -5.46 12.32
N PRO A 123 2.72 -6.62 12.87
CA PRO A 123 2.35 -6.94 14.24
C PRO A 123 2.96 -5.94 15.23
N ILE A 124 2.23 -5.69 16.29
CA ILE A 124 2.71 -4.89 17.43
C ILE A 124 3.43 -5.85 18.37
N GLU A 125 4.76 -5.76 18.42
CA GLU A 125 5.57 -6.58 19.31
C GLU A 125 5.64 -5.91 20.70
N PRO A 126 5.30 -6.63 21.79
CA PRO A 126 5.35 -6.08 23.13
C PRO A 126 6.79 -5.64 23.51
N ILE A 127 6.92 -4.43 24.02
CA ILE A 127 8.21 -3.87 24.47
C ILE A 127 8.13 -3.54 25.96
N GLY A 128 8.80 -4.35 26.77
CA GLY A 128 9.05 -4.03 28.17
C GLY A 128 7.82 -3.96 29.10
N GLY A 129 6.74 -4.64 28.77
CA GLY A 129 5.57 -4.77 29.65
C GLY A 129 4.68 -3.52 29.80
N ASN A 130 5.05 -2.39 29.20
CA ASN A 130 4.23 -1.17 29.18
C ASN A 130 3.54 -1.02 27.81
N PRO A 131 2.21 -1.21 27.72
CA PRO A 131 1.51 -1.18 26.44
C PRO A 131 1.51 0.21 25.79
N TYR A 132 1.53 1.29 26.57
CA TYR A 132 1.60 2.66 26.04
C TYR A 132 2.96 2.92 25.36
N LYS A 133 4.05 2.46 25.97
CA LYS A 133 5.38 2.56 25.37
C LYS A 133 5.44 1.75 24.09
N THR A 134 4.95 0.53 24.10
CA THR A 134 4.83 -0.35 22.93
C THR A 134 4.10 0.35 21.79
N MET A 135 2.92 0.94 22.06
CA MET A 135 2.14 1.65 21.06
C MET A 135 2.86 2.88 20.49
N ALA A 136 3.55 3.64 21.35
CA ALA A 136 4.32 4.81 20.92
C ALA A 136 5.48 4.39 19.99
N GLU A 137 6.29 3.43 20.38
CA GLU A 137 7.42 2.94 19.57
C GLU A 137 6.93 2.33 18.25
N TYR A 138 5.88 1.52 18.27
CA TYR A 138 5.26 0.98 17.06
C TYR A 138 4.81 2.10 16.11
N THR A 139 4.22 3.17 16.63
CA THR A 139 3.74 4.28 15.81
C THR A 139 4.89 5.05 15.17
N PHE A 140 5.95 5.36 15.93
CA PHE A 140 7.11 6.08 15.42
C PHE A 140 7.95 5.26 14.45
N ALA A 141 8.09 3.96 14.69
CA ALA A 141 8.92 3.10 13.84
C ALA A 141 8.42 2.97 12.39
N ARG A 142 7.13 3.14 12.14
CA ARG A 142 6.50 2.88 10.83
C ARG A 142 6.14 4.10 10.00
N THR A 143 6.36 5.31 10.50
CA THR A 143 5.97 6.52 9.78
C THR A 143 6.90 6.76 8.59
N LEU A 144 6.36 6.62 7.37
CA LEU A 144 7.06 6.86 6.10
C LEU A 144 6.29 7.87 5.23
N CYS A 145 5.55 8.78 5.88
CA CYS A 145 4.77 9.82 5.21
C CYS A 145 5.68 10.99 4.80
N PRO A 146 5.48 11.63 3.63
CA PRO A 146 6.22 12.84 3.22
C PRO A 146 6.16 14.00 4.20
N ARG A 147 5.22 14.01 5.15
CA ARG A 147 5.19 14.97 6.26
C ARG A 147 6.43 14.90 7.15
N MET A 148 7.08 13.72 7.18
CA MET A 148 8.36 13.51 7.88
C MET A 148 9.49 13.82 6.90
N MET A 149 9.82 15.10 6.74
CA MET A 149 10.72 15.60 5.69
C MET A 149 12.13 14.99 5.78
N GLU A 150 12.63 14.78 6.98
CA GLU A 150 13.96 14.20 7.23
C GLU A 150 14.04 12.70 6.86
N GLU A 151 12.91 12.04 6.58
CA GLU A 151 12.87 10.61 6.25
C GLU A 151 12.87 10.32 4.73
N PHE A 152 13.27 11.25 3.89
CA PHE A 152 13.28 11.05 2.43
C PHE A 152 14.06 9.80 2.02
N ASP A 153 15.30 9.65 2.51
CA ASP A 153 16.14 8.50 2.16
C ASP A 153 15.53 7.18 2.64
N ARG A 154 14.89 7.17 3.81
CA ARG A 154 14.19 6.00 4.31
C ARG A 154 12.99 5.63 3.43
N ARG A 155 12.22 6.62 2.97
CA ARG A 155 11.11 6.41 2.00
C ARG A 155 11.63 5.86 0.68
N LEU A 156 12.66 6.49 0.13
CA LEU A 156 13.28 6.07 -1.13
C LEU A 156 13.81 4.63 -1.04
N ASN A 157 14.56 4.31 0.00
CA ASN A 157 15.12 2.97 0.19
C ASN A 157 13.99 1.93 0.35
N THR A 158 12.94 2.23 1.09
CA THR A 158 11.77 1.34 1.20
C THR A 158 11.12 1.08 -0.15
N ILE A 159 10.99 2.08 -1.03
CA ILE A 159 10.45 1.89 -2.37
C ILE A 159 11.39 1.02 -3.21
N VAL A 160 12.70 1.30 -3.19
CA VAL A 160 13.71 0.53 -3.92
C VAL A 160 13.72 -0.94 -3.49
N ASP A 161 13.64 -1.21 -2.20
CA ASP A 161 13.61 -2.56 -1.65
C ASP A 161 12.31 -3.27 -2.05
N THR A 162 11.17 -2.58 -2.00
CA THR A 162 9.88 -3.10 -2.47
C THR A 162 9.92 -3.43 -3.96
N VAL A 163 10.53 -2.58 -4.79
CA VAL A 163 10.70 -2.81 -6.24
C VAL A 163 11.44 -4.14 -6.48
N LYS A 164 12.54 -4.39 -5.76
CA LYS A 164 13.30 -5.63 -5.87
C LYS A 164 12.51 -6.84 -5.39
N GLU A 165 11.94 -6.74 -4.20
CA GLU A 165 11.23 -7.83 -3.51
C GLU A 165 10.00 -8.30 -4.31
N TYR A 166 9.23 -7.37 -4.86
CA TYR A 166 8.02 -7.66 -5.64
C TYR A 166 8.29 -7.82 -7.14
N ARG A 167 9.55 -7.72 -7.57
CA ARG A 167 9.93 -7.80 -9.00
C ARG A 167 9.13 -6.83 -9.85
N VAL A 168 9.14 -5.58 -9.45
CA VAL A 168 8.43 -4.48 -10.10
C VAL A 168 9.21 -4.03 -11.34
N ASP A 169 8.53 -3.90 -12.47
CA ASP A 169 9.11 -3.40 -13.73
C ASP A 169 9.13 -1.86 -13.77
N GLY A 170 8.17 -1.20 -13.12
CA GLY A 170 8.09 0.26 -13.09
C GLY A 170 7.18 0.80 -11.97
N VAL A 171 7.40 2.04 -11.61
CA VAL A 171 6.67 2.74 -10.55
C VAL A 171 5.73 3.79 -11.15
N VAL A 172 4.46 3.77 -10.74
CA VAL A 172 3.50 4.84 -11.00
C VAL A 172 3.44 5.71 -9.74
N LEU A 173 3.97 6.93 -9.84
CA LEU A 173 3.88 7.93 -8.79
C LEU A 173 2.62 8.78 -9.01
N GLU A 174 1.58 8.54 -8.21
CA GLU A 174 0.34 9.28 -8.29
C GLU A 174 0.33 10.45 -7.30
N ILE A 175 -0.14 11.58 -7.77
CA ILE A 175 -0.26 12.80 -6.97
C ILE A 175 -1.67 13.34 -7.15
N ILE A 176 -2.36 13.51 -6.02
CA ILE A 176 -3.61 14.28 -6.03
C ILE A 176 -3.24 15.75 -6.21
N LYS A 177 -3.91 16.45 -7.13
CA LYS A 177 -3.79 17.89 -7.28
C LYS A 177 -3.95 18.58 -5.93
N PHE A 178 -3.11 19.55 -5.67
CA PHE A 178 -3.04 20.32 -4.42
C PHE A 178 -2.57 19.50 -3.18
N CYS A 179 -2.00 18.32 -3.38
CA CYS A 179 -1.29 17.63 -2.29
C CYS A 179 0.16 18.15 -2.21
N ASP A 180 0.39 19.15 -1.39
CA ASP A 180 1.72 19.78 -1.27
C ASP A 180 2.79 18.78 -0.82
N LEU A 181 2.45 17.87 0.09
CA LEU A 181 3.38 16.89 0.65
C LEU A 181 3.99 15.99 -0.42
N TRP A 182 3.14 15.31 -1.20
CA TRP A 182 3.60 14.48 -2.32
C TRP A 182 4.05 15.32 -3.51
N GLY A 183 3.52 16.53 -3.67
CA GLY A 183 3.93 17.48 -4.69
C GLY A 183 5.41 17.83 -4.58
N VAL A 184 5.86 18.22 -3.36
CA VAL A 184 7.26 18.56 -3.05
C VAL A 184 8.15 17.33 -3.16
N ASP A 185 7.75 16.19 -2.57
CA ASP A 185 8.54 14.95 -2.54
C ASP A 185 8.68 14.29 -3.93
N SER A 186 7.76 14.60 -4.86
CA SER A 186 7.65 13.89 -6.14
C SER A 186 8.86 14.05 -7.05
N MET A 187 9.39 15.26 -7.19
CA MET A 187 10.49 15.49 -8.12
C MET A 187 11.80 14.86 -7.67
N PRO A 188 12.24 15.06 -6.40
CA PRO A 188 13.41 14.33 -5.88
C PRO A 188 13.24 12.81 -5.99
N LEU A 189 12.04 12.29 -5.71
CA LEU A 189 11.78 10.86 -5.77
C LEU A 189 11.87 10.31 -7.20
N VAL A 190 11.27 10.98 -8.19
CA VAL A 190 11.38 10.60 -9.61
C VAL A 190 12.83 10.58 -10.06
N THR A 191 13.60 11.62 -9.72
CA THR A 191 15.01 11.71 -10.07
C THR A 191 15.81 10.57 -9.46
N ALA A 192 15.68 10.37 -8.15
CA ALA A 192 16.43 9.36 -7.42
C ALA A 192 16.10 7.92 -7.86
N LEU A 193 14.84 7.63 -8.24
CA LEU A 193 14.46 6.32 -8.76
C LEU A 193 15.01 6.10 -10.17
N ARG A 194 14.96 7.11 -11.04
CA ARG A 194 15.52 7.01 -12.40
C ARG A 194 17.04 6.83 -12.41
N GLU A 195 17.76 7.52 -11.53
CA GLU A 195 19.20 7.33 -11.34
C GLU A 195 19.57 5.89 -10.93
N ARG A 196 18.61 5.18 -10.29
CA ARG A 196 18.73 3.77 -9.93
C ARG A 196 18.23 2.80 -11.01
N GLY A 197 17.93 3.32 -12.20
CA GLY A 197 17.43 2.53 -13.32
C GLY A 197 15.98 2.04 -13.17
N ILE A 198 15.21 2.62 -12.25
CA ILE A 198 13.80 2.26 -12.05
C ILE A 198 12.91 3.18 -12.91
N PRO A 199 12.16 2.64 -13.89
CA PRO A 199 11.21 3.42 -14.68
C PRO A 199 10.13 4.05 -13.79
N VAL A 200 9.84 5.34 -14.00
CA VAL A 200 8.82 6.05 -13.22
C VAL A 200 7.91 6.85 -14.13
N LEU A 201 6.61 6.63 -13.97
CA LEU A 201 5.55 7.45 -14.53
C LEU A 201 4.94 8.33 -13.42
N LYS A 202 5.12 9.64 -13.51
CA LYS A 202 4.42 10.58 -12.64
C LYS A 202 3.05 10.89 -13.24
N LEU A 203 1.97 10.61 -12.48
CA LEU A 203 0.59 10.94 -12.81
C LEU A 203 0.04 11.95 -11.80
N GLU A 204 -0.59 12.99 -12.30
CA GLU A 204 -1.35 13.93 -11.51
C GLU A 204 -2.83 13.71 -11.78
N ARG A 205 -3.63 13.60 -10.71
CA ARG A 205 -5.06 13.33 -10.80
C ARG A 205 -5.88 14.22 -9.85
N GLU A 206 -7.15 14.36 -10.17
CA GLU A 206 -8.16 14.91 -9.26
C GLU A 206 -8.48 13.92 -8.12
N TYR A 207 -9.17 14.40 -7.08
CA TYR A 207 -9.65 13.53 -6.00
C TYR A 207 -10.57 12.42 -6.52
N ARG A 208 -11.50 12.75 -7.40
CA ARG A 208 -12.27 11.76 -8.16
C ARG A 208 -11.51 11.38 -9.44
N LEU A 209 -11.70 10.16 -9.90
CA LEU A 209 -11.11 9.71 -11.16
C LEU A 209 -11.78 10.44 -12.32
N CYS A 210 -11.18 11.56 -12.74
CA CYS A 210 -11.56 12.34 -13.90
C CYS A 210 -10.52 12.18 -15.01
N ALA A 211 -10.88 12.49 -16.24
CA ALA A 211 -9.98 12.40 -17.40
C ALA A 211 -9.33 10.99 -17.56
N GLU A 212 -10.08 9.94 -17.26
CA GLU A 212 -9.62 8.55 -17.26
C GLU A 212 -8.94 8.16 -18.59
N GLY A 213 -9.48 8.60 -19.73
CA GLY A 213 -8.89 8.33 -21.05
C GLY A 213 -7.47 8.84 -21.19
N GLN A 214 -7.18 10.05 -20.68
CA GLN A 214 -5.83 10.61 -20.69
C GLN A 214 -4.88 9.81 -19.80
N LEU A 215 -5.34 9.42 -18.62
CA LEU A 215 -4.56 8.62 -17.69
C LEU A 215 -4.25 7.23 -18.27
N ARG A 216 -5.24 6.57 -18.88
CA ARG A 216 -5.08 5.29 -19.60
C ARG A 216 -3.99 5.37 -20.67
N THR A 217 -4.07 6.37 -21.55
CA THR A 217 -3.08 6.57 -22.62
C THR A 217 -1.66 6.72 -22.05
N ARG A 218 -1.50 7.46 -20.95
CA ARG A 218 -0.20 7.65 -20.30
C ARG A 218 0.33 6.37 -19.67
N VAL A 219 -0.53 5.58 -19.02
CA VAL A 219 -0.15 4.27 -18.46
C VAL A 219 0.22 3.29 -19.57
N GLN A 220 -0.56 3.23 -20.64
CA GLN A 220 -0.26 2.39 -21.79
C GLN A 220 1.10 2.74 -22.40
N ALA A 221 1.34 4.02 -22.71
CA ALA A 221 2.62 4.47 -23.24
C ALA A 221 3.79 4.17 -22.31
N PHE A 222 3.57 4.25 -21.00
CA PHE A 222 4.60 3.87 -20.01
C PHE A 222 4.94 2.39 -20.08
N ILE A 223 3.94 1.51 -20.13
CA ILE A 223 4.15 0.06 -20.27
C ILE A 223 4.91 -0.23 -21.57
N GLU A 224 4.51 0.35 -22.69
CA GLU A 224 5.16 0.21 -23.99
C GLU A 224 6.62 0.70 -23.98
N SER A 225 6.91 1.80 -23.28
CA SER A 225 8.26 2.35 -23.16
C SER A 225 9.25 1.42 -22.44
N MET A 226 8.74 0.49 -21.64
CA MET A 226 9.54 -0.55 -20.96
C MET A 226 9.74 -1.81 -21.83
N GLY A 227 9.26 -1.80 -23.08
CA GLY A 227 9.34 -2.96 -23.97
C GLY A 227 8.39 -4.11 -23.59
N LYS A 228 7.29 -3.79 -22.95
CA LYS A 228 6.29 -4.73 -22.40
C LYS A 228 4.98 -4.73 -23.18
#